data_a07c83541eb1ffb74fb3c0ddc4fe2264
#
_entry.id   a07c83541eb1ffb74fb3c0ddc4fe2264
#
_cell.length_a   1.000
_cell.length_b   1.000
_cell.length_c   1.000
_cell.angle_alpha   90.00
_cell.angle_beta   90.00
_cell.angle_gamma   90.00
#
_symmetry.space_group_name_H-M   'P 1'
#
loop_
_entity.id
_entity.type
_entity.pdbx_description
1 polymer ?
#
loop_
_entity_poly.entity_id
_entity_poly.type
_entity_poly.pdbx_seq_one_letter_code
_entity_poly.pdbx_strand_id
1 'polypeptide(L)'
;MKKKKTIKNILAHTVLTILAIVWVSPLFWILLTSFRAQKGAYTSSFFPKQYSLDNYVKLFTDTGILNFPRMFTNTLIVAVFSCIISTFFVLSVAYCMSRLKFKMRKAMMNIAMILGLFPAFMAMVAVYYILKAVGLSEGAMIRVALVLVYSASSGIQFYIAKGFFDTIPKTIDEAAMIDGATKWQVFTKRTIPLRKPIIV
;
A
#
# COMPACT_ATOMS: atom_id res chain seq x y z
N MET A 1 22.53 3.88 37.40
CA MET A 1 21.38 3.84 36.44
C MET A 1 21.79 3.84 34.96
N LYS A 2 22.76 4.63 34.48
CA LYS A 2 23.19 4.68 33.05
C LYS A 2 23.67 3.31 32.48
N LYS A 3 24.54 2.57 33.19
CA LYS A 3 25.05 1.24 32.75
C LYS A 3 23.94 0.20 32.48
N LYS A 4 22.93 0.11 33.37
CA LYS A 4 21.78 -0.82 33.17
C LYS A 4 20.97 -0.50 31.90
N LYS A 5 20.80 0.80 31.59
CA LYS A 5 20.09 1.26 30.39
C LYS A 5 20.89 0.92 29.13
N THR A 6 22.21 1.05 29.17
CA THR A 6 23.10 0.70 28.03
C THR A 6 23.07 -0.79 27.74
N ILE A 7 23.18 -1.66 28.76
CA ILE A 7 23.13 -3.12 28.59
C ILE A 7 21.78 -3.56 28.01
N LYS A 8 20.67 -2.99 28.52
CA LYS A 8 19.31 -3.29 27.98
C LYS A 8 19.17 -2.88 26.51
N ASN A 9 19.74 -1.73 26.12
CA ASN A 9 19.72 -1.29 24.75
C ASN A 9 20.59 -2.19 23.85
N ILE A 10 21.79 -2.58 24.28
CA ILE A 10 22.64 -3.50 23.52
C ILE A 10 21.93 -4.83 23.33
N LEU A 11 21.35 -5.40 24.38
CA LEU A 11 20.60 -6.67 24.27
C LEU A 11 19.42 -6.54 23.30
N ALA A 12 18.66 -5.45 23.40
CA ALA A 12 17.54 -5.21 22.49
C ALA A 12 17.99 -5.10 21.03
N HIS A 13 19.05 -4.35 20.74
CA HIS A 13 19.61 -4.24 19.40
C HIS A 13 20.16 -5.57 18.89
N THR A 14 20.83 -6.36 19.73
CA THR A 14 21.32 -7.69 19.35
C THR A 14 20.17 -8.61 18.96
N VAL A 15 19.11 -8.68 19.77
CA VAL A 15 17.92 -9.50 19.48
C VAL A 15 17.25 -9.02 18.18
N LEU A 16 17.08 -7.72 18.00
CA LEU A 16 16.48 -7.16 16.76
C LEU A 16 17.35 -7.46 15.54
N THR A 17 18.68 -7.40 15.66
CA THR A 17 19.59 -7.73 14.56
C THR A 17 19.48 -9.21 14.16
N ILE A 18 19.46 -10.11 15.16
CA ILE A 18 19.29 -11.55 14.89
C ILE A 18 17.94 -11.80 14.18
N LEU A 19 16.87 -11.22 14.70
CA LEU A 19 15.55 -11.33 14.06
C LEU A 19 15.57 -10.79 12.62
N ALA A 20 16.19 -9.63 12.40
CA ALA A 20 16.30 -9.05 11.05
C ALA A 20 17.07 -9.98 10.09
N ILE A 21 18.17 -10.59 10.54
CA ILE A 21 18.93 -11.56 9.73
C ILE A 21 18.05 -12.77 9.38
N VAL A 22 17.32 -13.33 10.35
CA VAL A 22 16.40 -14.45 10.11
C VAL A 22 15.32 -14.07 9.11
N TRP A 23 14.72 -12.87 9.23
CA TRP A 23 13.69 -12.40 8.30
C TRP A 23 14.21 -12.09 6.90
N VAL A 24 15.44 -11.61 6.78
CA VAL A 24 16.05 -11.27 5.48
C VAL A 24 16.67 -12.50 4.80
N SER A 25 16.99 -13.56 5.55
CA SER A 25 17.66 -14.75 5.00
C SER A 25 16.92 -15.42 3.82
N PRO A 26 15.58 -15.56 3.78
CA PRO A 26 14.90 -16.10 2.61
C PRO A 26 15.04 -15.22 1.37
N LEU A 27 15.01 -13.89 1.56
CA LEU A 27 15.19 -12.95 0.43
C LEU A 27 16.61 -13.04 -0.12
N PHE A 28 17.61 -13.14 0.75
CA PHE A 28 18.99 -13.34 0.37
C PHE A 28 19.19 -14.68 -0.39
N TRP A 29 18.52 -15.74 0.08
CA TRP A 29 18.52 -17.03 -0.61
C TRP A 29 17.92 -16.93 -2.02
N ILE A 30 16.77 -16.28 -2.18
CA ILE A 30 16.13 -16.08 -3.50
C ILE A 30 17.06 -15.28 -4.41
N LEU A 31 17.68 -14.23 -3.90
CA LEU A 31 18.63 -13.41 -4.64
C LEU A 31 19.84 -14.25 -5.12
N LEU A 32 20.45 -15.05 -4.25
CA LEU A 32 21.55 -15.95 -4.62
C LEU A 32 21.12 -16.97 -5.67
N THR A 33 19.91 -17.53 -5.50
CA THR A 33 19.38 -18.55 -6.42
C THR A 33 19.06 -17.95 -7.79
N SER A 34 18.67 -16.67 -7.87
CA SER A 34 18.39 -16.00 -9.15
C SER A 34 19.60 -15.92 -10.08
N PHE A 35 20.82 -15.88 -9.52
CA PHE A 35 22.07 -15.89 -10.27
C PHE A 35 22.64 -17.29 -10.53
N ARG A 36 21.95 -18.34 -10.13
CA ARG A 36 22.45 -19.72 -10.26
C ARG A 36 22.34 -20.20 -11.70
N ALA A 37 23.48 -20.68 -12.28
CA ALA A 37 23.51 -21.26 -13.62
C ALA A 37 22.95 -22.70 -13.67
N GLN A 38 22.94 -23.39 -12.53
CA GLN A 38 22.47 -24.78 -12.46
C GLN A 38 20.96 -24.88 -12.56
N LYS A 39 20.46 -25.77 -13.41
CA LYS A 39 19.02 -26.04 -13.54
C LYS A 39 18.54 -26.95 -12.41
N GLY A 40 17.36 -26.64 -11.85
CA GLY A 40 16.67 -27.46 -10.86
C GLY A 40 16.25 -26.67 -9.62
N ALA A 41 15.12 -27.04 -9.05
CA ALA A 41 14.57 -26.42 -7.84
C ALA A 41 15.32 -26.86 -6.57
N TYR A 42 15.93 -28.04 -6.59
CA TYR A 42 16.65 -28.61 -5.46
C TYR A 42 18.14 -28.50 -5.68
N THR A 43 18.82 -27.78 -4.81
CA THR A 43 20.26 -27.58 -4.90
C THR A 43 20.95 -28.13 -3.66
N SER A 44 22.03 -28.88 -3.83
CA SER A 44 22.82 -29.46 -2.75
C SER A 44 23.77 -28.47 -2.07
N SER A 45 23.88 -27.25 -2.58
CA SER A 45 24.80 -26.23 -2.04
C SER A 45 24.10 -24.91 -1.80
N PHE A 46 24.42 -24.24 -0.68
CA PHE A 46 23.86 -22.94 -0.34
C PHE A 46 24.28 -21.87 -1.36
N PHE A 47 25.59 -21.79 -1.65
CA PHE A 47 26.09 -20.86 -2.65
C PHE A 47 26.07 -21.47 -4.05
N PRO A 48 25.77 -20.68 -5.11
CA PRO A 48 25.89 -21.13 -6.49
C PRO A 48 27.31 -21.59 -6.80
N LYS A 49 27.48 -22.76 -7.47
CA LYS A 49 28.79 -23.19 -7.97
C LYS A 49 29.22 -22.38 -9.20
N GLN A 50 28.25 -21.93 -9.98
CA GLN A 50 28.44 -21.06 -11.14
C GLN A 50 27.36 -19.99 -11.15
N TYR A 51 27.76 -18.78 -11.51
CA TYR A 51 26.89 -17.62 -11.62
C TYR A 51 26.59 -17.34 -13.09
N SER A 52 25.30 -17.04 -13.39
CA SER A 52 24.84 -16.66 -14.72
C SER A 52 23.69 -15.67 -14.62
N LEU A 53 23.52 -14.86 -15.66
CA LEU A 53 22.36 -13.98 -15.86
C LEU A 53 21.26 -14.64 -16.72
N ASP A 54 21.42 -15.91 -17.12
CA ASP A 54 20.50 -16.60 -18.02
C ASP A 54 19.06 -16.62 -17.52
N ASN A 55 18.87 -16.71 -16.20
CA ASN A 55 17.54 -16.66 -15.62
C ASN A 55 16.85 -15.32 -15.87
N TYR A 56 17.60 -14.22 -15.79
CA TYR A 56 17.09 -12.88 -16.10
C TYR A 56 16.85 -12.69 -17.59
N VAL A 57 17.79 -13.14 -18.44
CA VAL A 57 17.62 -13.09 -19.90
C VAL A 57 16.35 -13.84 -20.29
N LYS A 58 16.18 -15.08 -19.82
CA LYS A 58 14.97 -15.88 -20.08
C LYS A 58 13.70 -15.23 -19.56
N LEU A 59 13.74 -14.64 -18.36
CA LEU A 59 12.59 -13.96 -17.78
C LEU A 59 12.04 -12.83 -18.70
N PHE A 60 12.94 -12.13 -19.37
CA PHE A 60 12.56 -11.01 -20.24
C PHE A 60 12.33 -11.41 -21.71
N THR A 61 12.91 -12.53 -22.18
CA THR A 61 12.84 -12.95 -23.58
C THR A 61 11.88 -14.11 -23.83
N ASP A 62 11.72 -15.01 -22.85
CA ASP A 62 10.85 -16.18 -23.00
C ASP A 62 9.39 -15.80 -22.75
N THR A 63 8.60 -15.85 -23.81
CA THR A 63 7.16 -15.54 -23.80
C THR A 63 6.28 -16.78 -23.90
N GLY A 64 6.87 -17.99 -23.88
CA GLY A 64 6.13 -19.23 -24.11
C GLY A 64 5.15 -19.59 -23.01
N ILE A 65 5.59 -19.62 -21.76
CA ILE A 65 4.75 -19.96 -20.60
C ILE A 65 4.28 -18.72 -19.87
N LEU A 66 5.18 -17.77 -19.62
CA LEU A 66 4.92 -16.54 -18.87
C LEU A 66 5.52 -15.34 -19.61
N ASN A 67 4.69 -14.41 -20.02
CA ASN A 67 5.16 -13.14 -20.54
C ASN A 67 5.38 -12.16 -19.39
N PHE A 68 6.55 -12.24 -18.73
CA PHE A 68 6.88 -11.42 -17.58
C PHE A 68 6.79 -9.90 -17.86
N PRO A 69 7.35 -9.36 -18.96
CA PRO A 69 7.24 -7.92 -19.25
C PRO A 69 5.81 -7.44 -19.31
N ARG A 70 4.92 -8.20 -19.94
CA ARG A 70 3.49 -7.88 -20.03
C ARG A 70 2.81 -7.96 -18.67
N MET A 71 3.10 -8.99 -17.89
CA MET A 71 2.53 -9.17 -16.54
C MET A 71 2.99 -8.04 -15.61
N PHE A 72 4.29 -7.73 -15.63
CA PHE A 72 4.85 -6.65 -14.83
C PHE A 72 4.25 -5.29 -15.19
N THR A 73 4.17 -4.99 -16.49
CA THR A 73 3.58 -3.73 -16.98
C THR A 73 2.11 -3.60 -16.58
N ASN A 74 1.32 -4.67 -16.72
CA ASN A 74 -0.08 -4.66 -16.30
C ASN A 74 -0.22 -4.42 -14.80
N THR A 75 0.58 -5.10 -13.99
CA THR A 75 0.59 -4.91 -12.53
C THR A 75 1.03 -3.50 -12.14
N LEU A 76 2.07 -2.98 -12.80
CA LEU A 76 2.56 -1.63 -12.56
C LEU A 76 1.50 -0.56 -12.88
N ILE A 77 0.81 -0.69 -14.02
CA ILE A 77 -0.29 0.20 -14.40
C ILE A 77 -1.38 0.18 -13.32
N VAL A 78 -1.86 -1.00 -12.94
CA VAL A 78 -2.89 -1.13 -11.90
C VAL A 78 -2.40 -0.54 -10.57
N ALA A 79 -1.17 -0.84 -10.15
CA ALA A 79 -0.60 -0.36 -8.90
C ALA A 79 -0.50 1.18 -8.86
N VAL A 80 0.02 1.79 -9.92
CA VAL A 80 0.19 3.25 -9.99
C VAL A 80 -1.16 3.97 -9.96
N PHE A 81 -2.11 3.54 -10.79
CA PHE A 81 -3.43 4.18 -10.83
C PHE A 81 -4.20 3.94 -9.53
N SER A 82 -4.18 2.73 -8.98
CA SER A 82 -4.80 2.45 -7.68
C SER A 82 -4.18 3.28 -6.56
N CYS A 83 -2.87 3.43 -6.53
CA CYS A 83 -2.18 4.23 -5.52
C CYS A 83 -2.61 5.71 -5.58
N ILE A 84 -2.62 6.31 -6.78
CA ILE A 84 -3.01 7.71 -6.96
C ILE A 84 -4.46 7.93 -6.54
N ILE A 85 -5.37 7.10 -7.07
CA ILE A 85 -6.82 7.24 -6.84
C ILE A 85 -7.15 6.95 -5.37
N SER A 86 -6.62 5.86 -4.80
CA SER A 86 -6.80 5.49 -3.40
C SER A 86 -6.30 6.59 -2.46
N THR A 87 -5.08 7.10 -2.69
CA THR A 87 -4.52 8.18 -1.86
C THR A 87 -5.40 9.44 -1.91
N PHE A 88 -5.85 9.82 -3.11
CA PHE A 88 -6.76 10.97 -3.25
C PHE A 88 -8.06 10.78 -2.47
N PHE A 89 -8.70 9.61 -2.60
CA PHE A 89 -9.95 9.32 -1.88
C PHE A 89 -9.74 9.25 -0.36
N VAL A 90 -8.70 8.54 0.09
CA VAL A 90 -8.39 8.42 1.53
C VAL A 90 -8.16 9.79 2.15
N LEU A 91 -7.36 10.64 1.53
CA LEU A 91 -7.08 11.99 2.05
C LEU A 91 -8.32 12.88 2.01
N SER A 92 -9.10 12.82 0.93
CA SER A 92 -10.33 13.62 0.79
C SER A 92 -11.37 13.22 1.82
N VAL A 93 -11.64 11.92 1.98
CA VAL A 93 -12.59 11.42 2.99
C VAL A 93 -12.09 11.73 4.40
N ALA A 94 -10.82 11.51 4.69
CA ALA A 94 -10.22 11.81 5.98
C ALA A 94 -10.33 13.31 6.33
N TYR A 95 -10.09 14.20 5.36
CA TYR A 95 -10.25 15.64 5.51
C TYR A 95 -11.71 16.02 5.79
N CYS A 96 -12.66 15.51 5.00
CA CYS A 96 -14.08 15.74 5.21
C CYS A 96 -14.52 15.27 6.61
N MET A 97 -14.08 14.07 7.02
CA MET A 97 -14.43 13.48 8.31
C MET A 97 -13.71 14.16 9.50
N SER A 98 -12.59 14.85 9.28
CA SER A 98 -11.87 15.58 10.33
C SER A 98 -12.35 17.03 10.46
N ARG A 99 -12.52 17.74 9.33
CA ARG A 99 -12.69 19.20 9.29
C ARG A 99 -14.12 19.66 9.09
N LEU A 100 -14.92 18.92 8.29
CA LEU A 100 -16.28 19.35 8.00
C LEU A 100 -17.27 18.89 9.09
N LYS A 101 -18.20 19.76 9.44
CA LYS A 101 -19.29 19.45 10.37
C LYS A 101 -20.56 19.15 9.58
N PHE A 102 -21.04 17.91 9.62
CA PHE A 102 -22.32 17.53 9.03
C PHE A 102 -23.01 16.44 9.87
N LYS A 103 -24.35 16.39 9.78
CA LYS A 103 -25.19 15.57 10.68
C LYS A 103 -24.87 14.07 10.63
N MET A 104 -24.57 13.53 9.45
CA MET A 104 -24.35 12.10 9.24
C MET A 104 -22.90 11.62 9.51
N ARG A 105 -21.99 12.50 9.91
CA ARG A 105 -20.57 12.18 10.10
C ARG A 105 -20.32 10.94 10.99
N LYS A 106 -20.98 10.91 12.16
CA LYS A 106 -20.83 9.76 13.10
C LYS A 106 -21.38 8.47 12.51
N ALA A 107 -22.57 8.54 11.88
CA ALA A 107 -23.19 7.37 11.28
C ALA A 107 -22.32 6.79 10.15
N MET A 108 -21.82 7.63 9.25
CA MET A 108 -20.92 7.19 8.17
C MET A 108 -19.64 6.54 8.70
N MET A 109 -19.03 7.10 9.75
CA MET A 109 -17.87 6.52 10.39
C MET A 109 -18.16 5.14 10.99
N ASN A 110 -19.29 5.00 11.70
CA ASN A 110 -19.66 3.72 12.29
C ASN A 110 -19.98 2.68 11.22
N ILE A 111 -20.69 3.03 10.15
CA ILE A 111 -20.98 2.16 9.02
C ILE A 111 -19.67 1.69 8.37
N ALA A 112 -18.74 2.61 8.10
CA ALA A 112 -17.47 2.25 7.50
C ALA A 112 -16.63 1.31 8.38
N MET A 113 -16.68 1.50 9.71
CA MET A 113 -16.02 0.59 10.65
C MET A 113 -16.68 -0.80 10.65
N ILE A 114 -18.01 -0.89 10.66
CA ILE A 114 -18.75 -2.16 10.60
C ILE A 114 -18.45 -2.89 9.29
N LEU A 115 -18.47 -2.17 8.14
CA LEU A 115 -18.14 -2.76 6.84
C LEU A 115 -16.69 -3.26 6.79
N GLY A 116 -15.76 -2.59 7.46
CA GLY A 116 -14.37 -3.02 7.57
C GLY A 116 -14.14 -4.30 8.37
N LEU A 117 -15.14 -4.75 9.16
CA LEU A 117 -15.07 -6.01 9.90
C LEU A 117 -15.51 -7.22 9.07
N PHE A 118 -16.12 -7.01 7.90
CA PHE A 118 -16.50 -8.12 7.04
C PHE A 118 -15.27 -8.80 6.43
N PRO A 119 -15.24 -10.15 6.40
CA PRO A 119 -14.15 -10.89 5.78
C PRO A 119 -13.98 -10.53 4.31
N ALA A 120 -12.76 -10.17 3.90
CA ALA A 120 -12.48 -9.71 2.54
C ALA A 120 -12.90 -10.70 1.45
N PHE A 121 -12.82 -12.02 1.72
CA PHE A 121 -13.21 -13.04 0.73
C PHE A 121 -14.73 -13.04 0.43
N MET A 122 -15.58 -12.70 1.40
CA MET A 122 -17.03 -12.59 1.16
C MET A 122 -17.34 -11.40 0.26
N ALA A 123 -16.69 -10.27 0.51
CA ALA A 123 -16.80 -9.10 -0.34
C ALA A 123 -16.30 -9.37 -1.77
N MET A 124 -15.24 -10.18 -1.93
CA MET A 124 -14.66 -10.51 -3.23
C MET A 124 -15.65 -11.20 -4.17
N VAL A 125 -16.46 -12.15 -3.66
CA VAL A 125 -17.47 -12.83 -4.46
C VAL A 125 -18.56 -11.84 -4.93
N ALA A 126 -19.06 -11.00 -4.03
CA ALA A 126 -20.05 -9.99 -4.39
C ALA A 126 -19.50 -8.98 -5.41
N VAL A 127 -18.27 -8.50 -5.22
CA VAL A 127 -17.59 -7.59 -6.14
C VAL A 127 -17.42 -8.22 -7.51
N TYR A 128 -17.04 -9.49 -7.60
CA TYR A 128 -16.94 -10.20 -8.88
C TYR A 128 -18.25 -10.19 -9.66
N TYR A 129 -19.39 -10.52 -9.02
CA TYR A 129 -20.68 -10.50 -9.68
C TYR A 129 -21.12 -9.10 -10.08
N ILE A 130 -20.84 -8.09 -9.28
CA ILE A 130 -21.11 -6.69 -9.65
C ILE A 130 -20.29 -6.29 -10.89
N LEU A 131 -18.99 -6.57 -10.89
CA LEU A 131 -18.11 -6.26 -12.03
C LEU A 131 -18.53 -6.98 -13.29
N LYS A 132 -18.98 -8.23 -13.16
CA LYS A 132 -19.52 -9.01 -14.27
C LYS A 132 -20.81 -8.39 -14.83
N ALA A 133 -21.72 -7.96 -13.94
CA ALA A 133 -22.98 -7.33 -14.35
C ALA A 133 -22.78 -6.01 -15.10
N VAL A 134 -21.72 -5.25 -14.77
CA VAL A 134 -21.37 -3.98 -15.45
C VAL A 134 -20.38 -4.17 -16.61
N GLY A 135 -20.03 -5.42 -16.99
CA GLY A 135 -19.16 -5.71 -18.13
C GLY A 135 -17.67 -5.43 -17.91
N LEU A 136 -17.21 -5.33 -16.65
CA LEU A 136 -15.83 -5.03 -16.32
C LEU A 136 -14.99 -6.28 -15.98
N SER A 137 -15.55 -7.49 -16.12
CA SER A 137 -14.89 -8.73 -15.73
C SER A 137 -14.02 -9.36 -16.81
N GLU A 138 -13.96 -8.80 -18.02
CA GLU A 138 -13.31 -9.42 -19.17
C GLU A 138 -12.40 -8.46 -19.95
N GLY A 139 -11.40 -9.04 -20.63
CA GLY A 139 -10.52 -8.33 -21.54
C GLY A 139 -9.72 -7.21 -20.89
N ALA A 140 -9.58 -6.09 -21.59
CA ALA A 140 -8.82 -4.92 -21.10
C ALA A 140 -9.48 -4.23 -19.90
N MET A 141 -10.79 -4.41 -19.72
CA MET A 141 -11.57 -3.79 -18.63
C MET A 141 -11.24 -4.38 -17.26
N ILE A 142 -10.65 -5.58 -17.18
CA ILE A 142 -10.19 -6.17 -15.91
C ILE A 142 -9.22 -5.24 -15.19
N ARG A 143 -8.35 -4.53 -15.91
CA ARG A 143 -7.41 -3.57 -15.27
C ARG A 143 -8.15 -2.41 -14.63
N VAL A 144 -9.18 -1.89 -15.30
CA VAL A 144 -10.05 -0.84 -14.75
C VAL A 144 -10.78 -1.36 -13.51
N ALA A 145 -11.34 -2.57 -13.60
CA ALA A 145 -11.99 -3.22 -12.46
C ALA A 145 -11.06 -3.34 -11.25
N LEU A 146 -9.83 -3.82 -11.45
CA LEU A 146 -8.83 -3.94 -10.38
C LEU A 146 -8.48 -2.59 -9.77
N VAL A 147 -8.28 -1.55 -10.60
CA VAL A 147 -8.03 -0.19 -10.10
C VAL A 147 -9.19 0.29 -9.24
N LEU A 148 -10.44 0.10 -9.65
CA LEU A 148 -11.62 0.48 -8.88
C LEU A 148 -11.69 -0.27 -7.55
N VAL A 149 -11.52 -1.60 -7.58
CA VAL A 149 -11.58 -2.44 -6.37
C VAL A 149 -10.48 -2.07 -5.37
N TYR A 150 -9.24 -1.95 -5.81
CA TYR A 150 -8.13 -1.59 -4.93
C TYR A 150 -8.24 -0.16 -4.40
N SER A 151 -8.79 0.75 -5.19
CA SER A 151 -9.02 2.13 -4.74
C SER A 151 -10.16 2.22 -3.72
N ALA A 152 -11.20 1.39 -3.85
CA ALA A 152 -12.36 1.39 -2.96
C ALA A 152 -12.10 0.68 -1.62
N SER A 153 -11.17 -0.29 -1.58
CA SER A 153 -10.90 -1.12 -0.38
C SER A 153 -10.16 -0.39 0.76
N SER A 154 -9.96 0.91 0.63
CA SER A 154 -9.17 1.76 1.54
C SER A 154 -9.91 2.18 2.83
N GLY A 155 -10.99 1.49 3.22
CA GLY A 155 -11.88 1.90 4.31
C GLY A 155 -11.19 2.19 5.65
N ILE A 156 -10.26 1.34 6.10
CA ILE A 156 -9.52 1.55 7.36
C ILE A 156 -8.48 2.66 7.23
N GLN A 157 -7.91 2.85 6.05
CA GLN A 157 -6.84 3.82 5.84
C GLN A 157 -7.29 5.26 6.07
N PHE A 158 -8.55 5.61 5.75
CA PHE A 158 -9.05 6.95 6.02
C PHE A 158 -9.20 7.24 7.54
N TYR A 159 -9.43 6.22 8.38
CA TYR A 159 -9.41 6.40 9.83
C TYR A 159 -8.05 6.79 10.34
N ILE A 160 -7.01 6.12 9.86
CA ILE A 160 -5.61 6.43 10.20
C ILE A 160 -5.29 7.85 9.75
N ALA A 161 -5.57 8.17 8.47
CA ALA A 161 -5.35 9.51 7.93
C ALA A 161 -6.15 10.59 8.69
N LYS A 162 -7.42 10.29 9.05
CA LYS A 162 -8.22 11.20 9.89
C LYS A 162 -7.60 11.44 11.25
N GLY A 163 -7.12 10.38 11.93
CA GLY A 163 -6.42 10.51 13.20
C GLY A 163 -5.25 11.49 13.12
N PHE A 164 -4.51 11.42 12.04
CA PHE A 164 -3.45 12.38 11.76
C PHE A 164 -3.98 13.79 11.47
N PHE A 165 -5.05 13.96 10.71
CA PHE A 165 -5.64 15.29 10.50
C PHE A 165 -6.16 15.91 11.80
N ASP A 166 -6.68 15.11 12.71
CA ASP A 166 -7.16 15.57 14.01
C ASP A 166 -6.04 16.13 14.91
N THR A 167 -4.79 15.75 14.68
CA THR A 167 -3.64 16.29 15.43
C THR A 167 -3.19 17.69 14.97
N ILE A 168 -3.65 18.18 13.81
CA ILE A 168 -3.37 19.54 13.36
C ILE A 168 -4.34 20.52 14.05
N PRO A 169 -3.87 21.60 14.67
CA PRO A 169 -4.74 22.64 15.20
C PRO A 169 -5.65 23.21 14.11
N LYS A 170 -6.96 23.32 14.40
CA LYS A 170 -7.93 23.88 13.45
C LYS A 170 -7.70 25.36 13.18
N THR A 171 -7.02 26.04 14.09
CA THR A 171 -6.65 27.47 13.95
C THR A 171 -5.83 27.76 12.69
N ILE A 172 -5.07 26.77 12.18
CA ILE A 172 -4.32 26.90 10.92
C ILE A 172 -5.28 27.00 9.73
N ASP A 173 -6.33 26.18 9.73
CA ASP A 173 -7.34 26.19 8.67
C ASP A 173 -8.21 27.45 8.76
N GLU A 174 -8.54 27.88 10.00
CA GLU A 174 -9.33 29.09 10.28
C GLU A 174 -8.56 30.34 9.85
N ALA A 175 -7.29 30.46 10.18
CA ALA A 175 -6.44 31.56 9.73
C ALA A 175 -6.37 31.66 8.20
N ALA A 176 -6.18 30.53 7.51
CA ALA A 176 -6.16 30.51 6.05
C ALA A 176 -7.51 30.91 5.44
N MET A 177 -8.62 30.58 6.08
CA MET A 177 -9.96 31.02 5.63
C MET A 177 -10.19 32.52 5.88
N ILE A 178 -9.63 33.09 6.94
CA ILE A 178 -9.65 34.55 7.19
C ILE A 178 -8.86 35.28 6.10
N ASP A 179 -7.73 34.68 5.64
CA ASP A 179 -6.94 35.18 4.52
C ASP A 179 -7.61 34.99 3.15
N GLY A 180 -8.88 34.52 3.11
CA GLY A 180 -9.67 34.37 1.90
C GLY A 180 -9.46 33.04 1.15
N ALA A 181 -8.78 32.06 1.73
CA ALA A 181 -8.60 30.75 1.10
C ALA A 181 -9.90 29.93 1.11
N THR A 182 -10.24 29.33 -0.01
CA THR A 182 -11.33 28.35 -0.09
C THR A 182 -10.97 27.05 0.64
N LYS A 183 -11.97 26.26 1.04
CA LYS A 183 -11.75 24.95 1.69
C LYS A 183 -10.88 24.02 0.86
N TRP A 184 -11.00 24.07 -0.48
CA TRP A 184 -10.17 23.32 -1.40
C TRP A 184 -8.71 23.78 -1.39
N GLN A 185 -8.48 25.09 -1.33
CA GLN A 185 -7.13 25.66 -1.21
C GLN A 185 -6.51 25.34 0.14
N VAL A 186 -7.28 25.37 1.23
CA VAL A 186 -6.79 24.92 2.55
C VAL A 186 -6.39 23.45 2.48
N PHE A 187 -7.23 22.60 1.92
CA PHE A 187 -6.93 21.16 1.77
C PHE A 187 -5.66 20.94 0.96
N THR A 188 -5.57 21.48 -0.26
CA THR A 188 -4.48 21.17 -1.20
C THR A 188 -3.18 21.90 -0.91
N LYS A 189 -3.25 23.18 -0.49
CA LYS A 189 -2.06 24.04 -0.30
C LYS A 189 -1.53 24.08 1.14
N ARG A 190 -2.34 23.69 2.13
CA ARG A 190 -1.94 23.70 3.54
C ARG A 190 -1.97 22.31 4.17
N THR A 191 -3.14 21.66 4.16
CA THR A 191 -3.33 20.41 4.91
C THR A 191 -2.51 19.26 4.30
N ILE A 192 -2.54 19.04 2.99
CA ILE A 192 -1.74 17.99 2.32
C ILE A 192 -0.24 18.20 2.48
N PRO A 193 0.36 19.39 2.19
CA PRO A 193 1.79 19.58 2.32
C PRO A 193 2.34 19.41 3.74
N LEU A 194 1.57 19.78 4.75
CA LEU A 194 1.94 19.58 6.17
C LEU A 194 1.99 18.09 6.55
N ARG A 195 1.49 17.19 5.68
CA ARG A 195 1.38 15.75 5.89
C ARG A 195 2.20 14.90 4.95
N LYS A 196 3.26 15.46 4.34
CA LYS A 196 4.21 14.68 3.54
C LYS A 196 4.60 13.34 4.19
N PRO A 197 4.85 13.23 5.52
CA PRO A 197 5.23 11.96 6.14
C PRO A 197 4.13 10.87 6.14
N ILE A 198 2.88 11.19 5.76
CA ILE A 198 1.77 10.22 5.71
C ILE A 198 1.51 9.76 4.28
N ILE A 199 1.91 10.57 3.31
CA ILE A 199 1.68 10.33 1.87
C ILE A 199 2.81 9.47 1.29
N VAL A 200 3.98 9.52 1.90
CA VAL A 200 5.16 8.69 1.61
C VAL A 200 5.17 7.47 2.52
#